data_422660130b0b3ba0cb558abd25a51ce9
#
_entry.id   422660130b0b3ba0cb558abd25a51ce9
#
_cell.length_a   1.000
_cell.length_b   1.000
_cell.length_c   1.000
_cell.angle_alpha   90.00
_cell.angle_beta   90.00
_cell.angle_gamma   90.00
#
_symmetry.space_group_name_H-M   'P 1'
#
loop_
_entity.id
_entity.type
_entity.pdbx_description
1 polymer ?
#
loop_
_entity_poly.entity_id
_entity_poly.type
_entity_poly.pdbx_seq_one_letter_code
_entity_poly.pdbx_strand_id
1 'polypeptide(L)'
;MQSMEEIYRQHAQTVYRYLLAQTRSADFAEELTQETFYQAVRTAGQYRGEGKLTTWLCGIAKNVLRTYQRRHPPEEELDETAVASDTPDEAFLARESQLELLRKMQTLGSDAREVMYLRIFGALSFRDIGEILSRTENWARVTYYRGREALRKELEKDDEK
;
A
#
# COMPACT_ATOMS: atom_id res chain seq x y z
N MET A 1 -17.23 -16.07 -14.19
CA MET A 1 -17.17 -15.41 -12.87
C MET A 1 -16.09 -16.09 -12.01
N GLN A 2 -15.15 -15.32 -11.50
CA GLN A 2 -14.08 -15.89 -10.68
C GLN A 2 -14.60 -16.24 -9.29
N SER A 3 -14.13 -17.39 -8.75
CA SER A 3 -14.43 -17.74 -7.36
C SER A 3 -13.62 -16.85 -6.41
N MET A 4 -14.07 -16.75 -5.16
CA MET A 4 -13.33 -15.95 -4.16
C MET A 4 -11.93 -16.53 -3.92
N GLU A 5 -11.78 -17.86 -4.04
CA GLU A 5 -10.46 -18.50 -3.92
C GLU A 5 -9.51 -18.04 -5.03
N GLU A 6 -9.99 -17.94 -6.27
CA GLU A 6 -9.20 -17.45 -7.39
C GLU A 6 -8.83 -15.97 -7.20
N ILE A 7 -9.77 -15.17 -6.71
CA ILE A 7 -9.56 -13.76 -6.42
C ILE A 7 -8.48 -13.62 -5.34
N TYR A 8 -8.54 -14.41 -4.29
CA TYR A 8 -7.53 -14.41 -3.25
C TYR A 8 -6.15 -14.73 -3.81
N ARG A 9 -6.02 -15.81 -4.61
CA ARG A 9 -4.74 -16.18 -5.21
C ARG A 9 -4.14 -15.08 -6.06
N GLN A 10 -4.98 -14.36 -6.82
CA GLN A 10 -4.50 -13.33 -7.74
C GLN A 10 -4.14 -12.02 -7.05
N HIS A 11 -4.84 -11.68 -5.97
CA HIS A 11 -4.76 -10.33 -5.40
C HIS A 11 -4.25 -10.26 -3.97
N ALA A 12 -4.11 -11.39 -3.28
CA ALA A 12 -3.65 -11.40 -1.89
C ALA A 12 -2.27 -10.75 -1.73
N GLN A 13 -1.35 -11.01 -2.65
CA GLN A 13 0.00 -10.47 -2.59
C GLN A 13 0.00 -8.94 -2.71
N THR A 14 -0.81 -8.39 -3.62
CA THR A 14 -0.93 -6.95 -3.79
C THR A 14 -1.50 -6.27 -2.54
N VAL A 15 -2.57 -6.85 -1.99
CA VAL A 15 -3.19 -6.33 -0.76
C VAL A 15 -2.21 -6.43 0.40
N TYR A 16 -1.52 -7.55 0.53
CA TYR A 16 -0.53 -7.77 1.58
C TYR A 16 0.60 -6.73 1.51
N ARG A 17 1.16 -6.49 0.32
CA ARG A 17 2.23 -5.51 0.13
C ARG A 17 1.79 -4.10 0.52
N TYR A 18 0.57 -3.74 0.12
CA TYR A 18 0.00 -2.43 0.46
C TYR A 18 -0.11 -2.27 1.98
N LEU A 19 -0.61 -3.29 2.66
CA LEU A 19 -0.79 -3.26 4.11
C LEU A 19 0.56 -3.34 4.84
N LEU A 20 1.49 -4.16 4.33
CA LEU A 20 2.81 -4.33 4.93
C LEU A 20 3.60 -3.03 4.95
N ALA A 21 3.56 -2.28 3.84
CA ALA A 21 4.25 -0.99 3.74
C ALA A 21 3.79 0.00 4.81
N GLN A 22 2.52 -0.07 5.19
CA GLN A 22 1.94 0.87 6.13
C GLN A 22 1.98 0.40 7.57
N THR A 23 1.75 -0.89 7.83
CA THR A 23 1.82 -1.44 9.19
C THR A 23 3.24 -1.70 9.63
N ARG A 24 4.13 -1.98 8.67
CA ARG A 24 5.53 -2.31 8.93
C ARG A 24 5.68 -3.53 9.86
N SER A 25 4.71 -4.43 9.80
CA SER A 25 4.64 -5.64 10.59
C SER A 25 4.05 -6.77 9.74
N ALA A 26 4.82 -7.83 9.54
CA ALA A 26 4.35 -8.99 8.75
C ALA A 26 3.12 -9.63 9.39
N ASP A 27 3.11 -9.76 10.73
CA ASP A 27 1.99 -10.36 11.44
C ASP A 27 0.70 -9.56 11.27
N PHE A 28 0.76 -8.24 11.47
CA PHE A 28 -0.40 -7.38 11.31
C PHE A 28 -0.84 -7.29 9.85
N ALA A 29 0.11 -7.22 8.91
CA ALA A 29 -0.22 -7.20 7.49
C ALA A 29 -0.95 -8.47 7.07
N GLU A 30 -0.53 -9.62 7.56
CA GLU A 30 -1.20 -10.88 7.28
C GLU A 30 -2.62 -10.91 7.87
N GLU A 31 -2.76 -10.51 9.13
CA GLU A 31 -4.07 -10.44 9.80
C GLU A 31 -5.01 -9.48 9.06
N LEU A 32 -4.53 -8.31 8.68
CA LEU A 32 -5.35 -7.32 7.97
C LEU A 32 -5.67 -7.75 6.53
N THR A 33 -4.78 -8.50 5.89
CA THR A 33 -5.06 -9.09 4.58
C THR A 33 -6.20 -10.09 4.69
N GLN A 34 -6.18 -10.96 5.68
CA GLN A 34 -7.26 -11.91 5.92
C GLN A 34 -8.57 -11.19 6.21
N GLU A 35 -8.55 -10.16 7.04
CA GLU A 35 -9.73 -9.35 7.34
C GLU A 35 -10.29 -8.67 6.09
N THR A 36 -9.41 -8.17 5.22
CA THR A 36 -9.81 -7.55 3.96
C THR A 36 -10.59 -8.53 3.09
N PHE A 37 -10.07 -9.75 2.92
CA PHE A 37 -10.75 -10.76 2.11
C PHE A 37 -12.01 -11.30 2.79
N TYR A 38 -12.02 -11.37 4.11
CA TYR A 38 -13.22 -11.72 4.86
C TYR A 38 -14.35 -10.70 4.58
N GLN A 39 -14.04 -9.41 4.65
CA GLN A 39 -15.02 -8.37 4.34
C GLN A 39 -15.41 -8.39 2.86
N ALA A 40 -14.47 -8.73 1.97
CA ALA A 40 -14.75 -8.86 0.54
C ALA A 40 -15.79 -9.96 0.29
N VAL A 41 -15.66 -11.09 0.97
CA VAL A 41 -16.64 -12.18 0.87
C VAL A 41 -18.01 -11.72 1.35
N ARG A 42 -18.06 -11.05 2.49
CA ARG A 42 -19.32 -10.57 3.09
C ARG A 42 -20.03 -9.54 2.23
N THR A 43 -19.26 -8.73 1.51
CA THR A 43 -19.81 -7.62 0.71
C THR A 43 -19.73 -7.88 -0.79
N ALA A 44 -19.49 -9.13 -1.20
CA ALA A 44 -19.32 -9.50 -2.61
C ALA A 44 -20.53 -9.08 -3.47
N GLY A 45 -21.74 -9.12 -2.90
CA GLY A 45 -22.94 -8.67 -3.59
C GLY A 45 -22.99 -7.18 -3.90
N GLN A 46 -22.14 -6.39 -3.23
CA GLN A 46 -22.04 -4.95 -3.46
C GLN A 46 -21.06 -4.59 -4.57
N TYR A 47 -20.20 -5.53 -4.96
CA TYR A 47 -19.30 -5.33 -6.08
C TYR A 47 -20.07 -5.51 -7.37
N ARG A 48 -20.19 -4.42 -8.15
CA ARG A 48 -21.03 -4.38 -9.34
C ARG A 48 -20.31 -4.76 -10.63
N GLY A 49 -19.04 -5.18 -10.54
CA GLY A 49 -18.26 -5.47 -11.74
C GLY A 49 -17.78 -4.23 -12.47
N GLU A 50 -18.04 -3.05 -11.92
CA GLU A 50 -17.58 -1.77 -12.47
C GLU A 50 -16.21 -1.44 -11.89
N GLY A 51 -15.22 -1.25 -12.74
CA GLY A 51 -13.86 -0.99 -12.32
C GLY A 51 -13.08 -2.25 -12.00
N LYS A 52 -11.84 -2.05 -11.61
CA LYS A 52 -10.92 -3.15 -11.32
C LYS A 52 -11.19 -3.76 -9.96
N LEU A 53 -11.14 -5.06 -9.89
CA LEU A 53 -11.28 -5.82 -8.66
C LEU A 53 -10.23 -5.38 -7.62
N THR A 54 -8.99 -5.12 -8.06
CA THR A 54 -7.92 -4.63 -7.19
C THR A 54 -8.30 -3.31 -6.51
N THR A 55 -8.93 -2.39 -7.25
CA THR A 55 -9.39 -1.10 -6.71
C THR A 55 -10.39 -1.31 -5.58
N TRP A 56 -11.36 -2.19 -5.79
CA TRP A 56 -12.35 -2.52 -4.79
C TRP A 56 -11.72 -3.14 -3.54
N LEU A 57 -10.82 -4.11 -3.73
CA LEU A 57 -10.11 -4.75 -2.62
C LEU A 57 -9.23 -3.77 -1.84
N CYS A 58 -8.51 -2.90 -2.53
CA CYS A 58 -7.67 -1.89 -1.86
C CYS A 58 -8.53 -0.86 -1.11
N GLY A 59 -9.73 -0.57 -1.61
CA GLY A 59 -10.68 0.27 -0.89
C GLY A 59 -11.09 -0.37 0.44
N ILE A 60 -11.38 -1.67 0.43
CA ILE A 60 -11.67 -2.41 1.66
C ILE A 60 -10.45 -2.41 2.59
N ALA A 61 -9.26 -2.71 2.04
CA ALA A 61 -8.01 -2.75 2.81
C ALA A 61 -7.72 -1.41 3.48
N LYS A 62 -7.98 -0.30 2.79
CA LYS A 62 -7.82 1.03 3.36
C LYS A 62 -8.70 1.23 4.60
N ASN A 63 -9.95 0.79 4.53
CA ASN A 63 -10.88 0.91 5.65
C ASN A 63 -10.48 0.00 6.82
N VAL A 64 -10.03 -1.22 6.53
CA VAL A 64 -9.50 -2.14 7.53
C VAL A 64 -8.28 -1.52 8.23
N LEU A 65 -7.38 -0.93 7.43
CA LEU A 65 -6.17 -0.28 7.94
C LEU A 65 -6.51 0.90 8.85
N ARG A 66 -7.48 1.73 8.48
CA ARG A 66 -7.91 2.85 9.31
C ARG A 66 -8.40 2.40 10.68
N THR A 67 -9.18 1.33 10.72
CA THR A 67 -9.66 0.76 11.97
C THR A 67 -8.49 0.27 12.84
N TYR A 68 -7.51 -0.38 12.21
CA TYR A 68 -6.30 -0.84 12.88
C TYR A 68 -5.51 0.34 13.46
N GLN A 69 -5.31 1.40 12.67
CA GLN A 69 -4.51 2.56 13.06
C GLN A 69 -5.11 3.33 14.24
N ARG A 70 -6.43 3.33 14.36
CA ARG A 70 -7.10 3.95 15.52
C ARG A 70 -6.81 3.22 16.82
N ARG A 71 -6.63 1.88 16.75
CA ARG A 71 -6.38 1.03 17.90
C ARG A 71 -4.90 0.84 18.21
N HIS A 72 -4.04 1.07 17.22
CA HIS A 72 -2.61 0.83 17.30
C HIS A 72 -1.86 2.07 16.83
N PRO A 73 -1.39 2.95 17.74
CA PRO A 73 -0.59 4.10 17.34
C PRO A 73 0.65 3.67 16.54
N PRO A 74 1.14 4.49 15.60
CA PRO A 74 2.30 4.12 14.79
C PRO A 74 3.53 3.83 15.64
N GLU A 75 4.23 2.74 15.33
CA GLU A 75 5.51 2.42 15.93
C GLU A 75 6.61 3.20 15.19
N GLU A 76 7.63 3.65 15.92
CA GLU A 76 8.70 4.45 15.35
C GLU A 76 9.69 3.62 14.54
N GLU A 77 9.82 2.32 14.84
CA GLU A 77 10.79 1.45 14.19
C GLU A 77 10.14 0.62 13.08
N LEU A 78 10.86 0.51 11.95
CA LEU A 78 10.45 -0.35 10.85
C LEU A 78 10.84 -1.80 11.16
N ASP A 79 9.89 -2.71 10.99
CA ASP A 79 10.14 -4.14 11.08
C ASP A 79 10.90 -4.57 9.81
N GLU A 80 12.07 -5.18 9.99
CA GLU A 80 12.88 -5.66 8.87
C GLU A 80 12.16 -6.73 8.05
N THR A 81 11.19 -7.43 8.63
CA THR A 81 10.40 -8.42 7.90
C THR A 81 9.39 -7.78 6.94
N ALA A 82 9.22 -6.46 6.98
CA ALA A 82 8.29 -5.73 6.13
C ALA A 82 8.74 -5.62 4.67
N VAL A 83 9.84 -6.26 4.30
CA VAL A 83 10.38 -6.22 2.95
C VAL A 83 10.50 -7.63 2.39
N ALA A 84 9.94 -7.85 1.20
CA ALA A 84 9.98 -9.15 0.53
C ALA A 84 10.73 -9.07 -0.79
N SER A 85 11.57 -10.08 -1.06
CA SER A 85 12.26 -10.24 -2.33
C SER A 85 12.43 -11.73 -2.64
N ASP A 86 12.60 -12.06 -3.91
CA ASP A 86 12.57 -13.43 -4.40
C ASP A 86 13.93 -14.17 -4.29
N THR A 87 15.06 -13.46 -4.13
CA THR A 87 16.38 -14.11 -4.00
C THR A 87 17.15 -13.55 -2.80
N PRO A 88 18.06 -14.36 -2.16
CA PRO A 88 18.78 -13.92 -0.96
C PRO A 88 19.62 -12.65 -1.14
N ASP A 89 20.38 -12.54 -2.22
CA ASP A 89 21.25 -11.37 -2.45
C ASP A 89 20.45 -10.16 -2.93
N GLU A 90 19.52 -10.38 -3.87
CA GLU A 90 18.59 -9.34 -4.28
C GLU A 90 17.67 -8.95 -3.12
N ALA A 91 17.32 -9.93 -2.26
CA ALA A 91 16.53 -9.69 -1.07
C ALA A 91 17.21 -8.69 -0.14
N PHE A 92 18.52 -8.85 0.09
CA PHE A 92 19.25 -7.97 0.99
C PHE A 92 19.33 -6.54 0.45
N LEU A 93 19.73 -6.39 -0.82
CA LEU A 93 19.82 -5.07 -1.46
C LEU A 93 18.47 -4.40 -1.61
N ALA A 94 17.46 -5.17 -2.02
CA ALA A 94 16.10 -4.65 -2.16
C ALA A 94 15.52 -4.26 -0.81
N ARG A 95 15.84 -5.02 0.24
CA ARG A 95 15.38 -4.73 1.59
C ARG A 95 15.92 -3.39 2.10
N GLU A 96 17.22 -3.14 1.96
CA GLU A 96 17.82 -1.88 2.38
C GLU A 96 17.22 -0.70 1.64
N SER A 97 17.09 -0.83 0.32
CA SER A 97 16.51 0.21 -0.52
C SER A 97 15.05 0.49 -0.18
N GLN A 98 14.28 -0.56 0.06
CA GLN A 98 12.86 -0.41 0.40
C GLN A 98 12.66 0.18 1.81
N LEU A 99 13.49 -0.23 2.78
CA LEU A 99 13.43 0.33 4.12
C LEU A 99 13.77 1.82 4.10
N GLU A 100 14.79 2.21 3.34
CA GLU A 100 15.15 3.60 3.18
C GLU A 100 13.99 4.39 2.56
N LEU A 101 13.38 3.84 1.50
CA LEU A 101 12.22 4.45 0.86
C LEU A 101 11.07 4.63 1.85
N LEU A 102 10.74 3.60 2.62
CA LEU A 102 9.68 3.66 3.61
C LEU A 102 9.95 4.71 4.68
N ARG A 103 11.20 4.81 5.14
CA ARG A 103 11.59 5.84 6.11
C ARG A 103 11.40 7.24 5.53
N LYS A 104 11.84 7.45 4.31
CA LYS A 104 11.71 8.75 3.64
C LYS A 104 10.26 9.11 3.37
N MET A 105 9.43 8.12 3.06
CA MET A 105 8.00 8.34 2.87
C MET A 105 7.31 8.87 4.13
N GLN A 106 7.85 8.59 5.31
CA GLN A 106 7.30 9.13 6.56
C GLN A 106 7.45 10.65 6.66
N THR A 107 8.35 11.26 5.89
CA THR A 107 8.53 12.72 5.87
C THR A 107 7.49 13.44 5.01
N LEU A 108 6.74 12.69 4.19
CA LEU A 108 5.74 13.25 3.30
C LEU A 108 4.44 13.58 4.05
N GLY A 109 3.70 14.56 3.55
CA GLY A 109 2.34 14.81 4.02
C GLY A 109 1.44 13.60 3.80
N SER A 110 0.35 13.49 4.54
CA SER A 110 -0.51 12.31 4.52
C SER A 110 -1.10 12.01 3.15
N ASP A 111 -1.49 13.03 2.38
CA ASP A 111 -2.06 12.84 1.04
C ASP A 111 -1.03 12.25 0.07
N ALA A 112 0.17 12.81 0.04
CA ALA A 112 1.24 12.33 -0.83
C ALA A 112 1.63 10.89 -0.46
N ARG A 113 1.74 10.62 0.83
CA ARG A 113 2.10 9.29 1.33
C ARG A 113 1.05 8.26 0.92
N GLU A 114 -0.24 8.55 1.11
CA GLU A 114 -1.31 7.63 0.73
C GLU A 114 -1.31 7.34 -0.77
N VAL A 115 -1.19 8.37 -1.59
CA VAL A 115 -1.14 8.20 -3.05
C VAL A 115 0.05 7.32 -3.45
N MET A 116 1.20 7.55 -2.84
CA MET A 116 2.40 6.78 -3.16
C MET A 116 2.29 5.32 -2.72
N TYR A 117 1.70 5.04 -1.56
CA TYR A 117 1.46 3.67 -1.13
C TYR A 117 0.57 2.93 -2.14
N LEU A 118 -0.51 3.56 -2.56
CA LEU A 118 -1.43 2.95 -3.53
C LEU A 118 -0.78 2.76 -4.90
N ARG A 119 0.03 3.71 -5.33
CA ARG A 119 0.70 3.64 -6.64
C ARG A 119 1.83 2.62 -6.66
N ILE A 120 2.72 2.65 -5.68
CA ILE A 120 3.92 1.82 -5.66
C ILE A 120 3.60 0.40 -5.21
N PHE A 121 2.90 0.25 -4.10
CA PHE A 121 2.65 -1.06 -3.50
C PHE A 121 1.34 -1.67 -3.95
N GLY A 122 0.31 -0.85 -4.21
CA GLY A 122 -0.95 -1.32 -4.74
C GLY A 122 -0.97 -1.47 -6.26
N ALA A 123 0.01 -0.90 -6.95
CA ALA A 123 0.12 -0.92 -8.41
C ALA A 123 -1.13 -0.38 -9.12
N LEU A 124 -1.77 0.64 -8.54
CA LEU A 124 -3.01 1.20 -9.06
C LEU A 124 -2.76 2.36 -10.03
N SER A 125 -3.69 2.55 -10.96
CA SER A 125 -3.69 3.73 -11.83
C SER A 125 -4.07 4.99 -11.05
N PHE A 126 -3.73 6.16 -11.57
CA PHE A 126 -4.13 7.42 -10.93
C PHE A 126 -5.64 7.58 -10.88
N ARG A 127 -6.34 7.06 -11.88
CA ARG A 127 -7.80 7.06 -11.88
C ARG A 127 -8.36 6.26 -10.70
N ASP A 128 -7.82 5.07 -10.48
CA ASP A 128 -8.26 4.19 -9.39
C ASP A 128 -7.91 4.79 -8.03
N ILE A 129 -6.74 5.39 -7.91
CA ILE A 129 -6.32 6.06 -6.68
C ILE A 129 -7.25 7.23 -6.36
N GLY A 130 -7.58 8.04 -7.37
CA GLY A 130 -8.53 9.12 -7.21
C GLY A 130 -9.88 8.61 -6.72
N GLU A 131 -10.35 7.51 -7.29
CA GLU A 131 -11.61 6.89 -6.88
C GLU A 131 -11.58 6.45 -5.41
N ILE A 132 -10.52 5.76 -4.99
CA ILE A 132 -10.37 5.29 -3.61
C ILE A 132 -10.35 6.45 -2.62
N LEU A 133 -9.65 7.55 -2.95
CA LEU A 133 -9.47 8.69 -2.06
C LEU A 133 -10.54 9.77 -2.23
N SER A 134 -11.53 9.52 -3.06
CA SER A 134 -12.61 10.48 -3.39
C SER A 134 -12.06 11.79 -3.96
N ARG A 135 -11.09 11.66 -4.84
CA ARG A 135 -10.43 12.78 -5.54
C ARG A 135 -10.42 12.51 -7.04
N THR A 136 -9.96 13.49 -7.82
CA THR A 136 -9.84 13.33 -9.26
C THR A 136 -8.59 12.55 -9.66
N GLU A 137 -8.59 12.01 -10.86
CA GLU A 137 -7.41 11.38 -11.44
C GLU A 137 -6.24 12.37 -11.51
N ASN A 138 -6.52 13.60 -11.93
CA ASN A 138 -5.48 14.64 -12.04
C ASN A 138 -4.88 14.98 -10.68
N TRP A 139 -5.73 15.07 -9.65
CA TRP A 139 -5.23 15.29 -8.29
C TRP A 139 -4.25 14.18 -7.86
N ALA A 140 -4.60 12.92 -8.14
CA ALA A 140 -3.76 11.79 -7.80
C ALA A 140 -2.41 11.86 -8.53
N ARG A 141 -2.44 12.18 -9.82
CA ARG A 141 -1.24 12.31 -10.64
C ARG A 141 -0.32 13.43 -10.13
N VAL A 142 -0.88 14.60 -9.90
CA VAL A 142 -0.10 15.76 -9.41
C VAL A 142 0.46 15.46 -8.03
N THR A 143 -0.35 14.90 -7.14
CA THR A 143 0.07 14.56 -5.78
C THR A 143 1.21 13.54 -5.79
N TYR A 144 1.12 12.53 -6.66
CA TYR A 144 2.16 11.52 -6.81
C TYR A 144 3.49 12.14 -7.24
N TYR A 145 3.48 12.96 -8.30
CA TYR A 145 4.72 13.53 -8.81
C TYR A 145 5.34 14.56 -7.88
N ARG A 146 4.53 15.29 -7.11
CA ARG A 146 5.05 16.17 -6.06
C ARG A 146 5.71 15.36 -4.94
N GLY A 147 5.07 14.27 -4.54
CA GLY A 147 5.64 13.38 -3.52
C GLY A 147 6.93 12.74 -3.99
N ARG A 148 6.96 12.27 -5.24
CA ARG A 148 8.16 11.68 -5.84
C ARG A 148 9.33 12.68 -5.86
N GLU A 149 9.05 13.93 -6.23
CA GLU A 149 10.08 14.97 -6.27
C GLU A 149 10.59 15.30 -4.87
N ALA A 150 9.71 15.36 -3.89
CA ALA A 150 10.10 15.58 -2.49
C ALA A 150 10.98 14.44 -1.97
N LEU A 151 10.65 13.19 -2.32
CA LEU A 151 11.46 12.03 -1.95
C LEU A 151 12.83 12.07 -2.61
N ARG A 152 12.89 12.44 -3.88
CA ARG A 152 14.15 12.55 -4.61
C ARG A 152 15.10 13.54 -3.92
N LYS A 153 14.56 14.67 -3.49
CA LYS A 153 15.35 15.69 -2.77
C LYS A 153 15.85 15.16 -1.43
N GLU A 154 15.03 14.44 -0.70
CA GLU A 154 15.43 13.86 0.58
C GLU A 154 16.54 12.81 0.41
N LEU A 155 16.44 11.97 -0.62
CA LEU A 155 17.45 10.97 -0.92
C LEU A 155 18.78 11.62 -1.34
N GLU A 156 18.74 12.69 -2.11
CA GLU A 156 19.93 13.44 -2.52
C GLU A 156 20.65 14.07 -1.32
N LYS A 157 19.92 14.56 -0.33
CA LYS A 157 20.51 15.12 0.89
C LYS A 157 21.33 14.09 1.66
N ASP A 158 20.86 12.85 1.69
CA ASP A 158 21.58 11.76 2.37
C ASP A 158 22.86 11.39 1.63
N ASP A 159 22.82 11.43 0.27
CA ASP A 159 24.00 11.12 -0.55
C ASP A 159 25.09 12.19 -0.44
N GLU A 160 24.74 13.42 -0.10
CA GLU A 160 25.69 14.52 0.07
C GLU A 160 26.40 14.49 1.43
N LYS A 161 25.98 13.63 2.33
CA LYS A 161 26.64 13.43 3.63
C LYS A 161 27.58 12.24 3.56
#